data_ea078ca0112b955782ab524bb185fdce
#
_entry.id   ea078ca0112b955782ab524bb185fdce
#
_cell.length_a   1.000
_cell.length_b   1.000
_cell.length_c   1.000
_cell.angle_alpha   90.00
_cell.angle_beta   90.00
_cell.angle_gamma   90.00
#
_symmetry.space_group_name_H-M   'P 1'
#
loop_
_entity.id
_entity.type
_entity.pdbx_description
1 polymer ?
#
loop_
_entity_poly.entity_id
_entity_poly.type
_entity_poly.pdbx_seq_one_letter_code
_entity_poly.pdbx_strand_id
1 'polypeptide(L)'
;MSIKRKEKISMKKGRKITLRILGALLAVFVIGIFIPESYRMPYGTTDSYNHQSFWWHPWTRGGNGSPHYGVDIFGKEGSEVKPAVGGIVLYSGWFGDVSGNMIIVLGPKWKLHEYMHMKENFVHPGQVVGHDTVIGLLGKTGNAAKTPAHVHYTIVTPVPYFWLYNRTYGNGKQPAKFNWMKMFYLNPDDYLRKEK
;
A
#
# COMPACT_ATOMS: atom_id res chain seq x y z
N MET A 1 45.54 -30.13 15.65
CA MET A 1 44.04 -29.99 15.71
C MET A 1 43.48 -30.46 14.38
N SER A 2 42.65 -31.54 14.37
CA SER A 2 42.15 -32.18 13.12
C SER A 2 41.30 -31.20 12.28
N ILE A 3 41.45 -31.28 10.95
CA ILE A 3 40.67 -30.47 9.97
C ILE A 3 39.16 -30.57 10.27
N LYS A 4 38.64 -31.77 10.53
CA LYS A 4 37.23 -32.03 10.91
C LYS A 4 36.78 -31.25 12.15
N ARG A 5 37.67 -30.99 13.12
CA ARG A 5 37.33 -30.19 14.33
C ARG A 5 37.25 -28.71 14.03
N LYS A 6 38.10 -28.19 13.13
CA LYS A 6 38.04 -26.78 12.68
C LYS A 6 36.75 -26.50 11.87
N GLU A 7 36.38 -27.42 10.96
CA GLU A 7 35.12 -27.32 10.18
C GLU A 7 33.87 -27.33 11.08
N LYS A 8 33.82 -28.25 12.07
CA LYS A 8 32.69 -28.30 13.02
C LYS A 8 32.56 -27.05 13.88
N ILE A 9 33.69 -26.44 14.25
CA ILE A 9 33.69 -25.16 15.00
C ILE A 9 33.23 -24.02 14.10
N SER A 10 33.67 -23.93 12.83
CA SER A 10 33.29 -22.93 11.85
C SER A 10 31.77 -22.99 11.56
N MET A 11 31.23 -24.20 11.32
CA MET A 11 29.79 -24.40 11.09
C MET A 11 28.94 -24.00 12.29
N LYS A 12 29.38 -24.29 13.53
CA LYS A 12 28.68 -23.85 14.76
C LYS A 12 28.68 -22.33 14.91
N LYS A 13 29.81 -21.68 14.55
CA LYS A 13 29.92 -20.19 14.59
C LYS A 13 29.00 -19.55 13.53
N GLY A 14 29.03 -20.07 12.30
CA GLY A 14 28.13 -19.61 11.22
C GLY A 14 26.66 -19.73 11.62
N ARG A 15 26.23 -20.91 12.12
CA ARG A 15 24.84 -21.12 12.60
C ARG A 15 24.42 -20.13 13.69
N LYS A 16 25.32 -19.82 14.65
CA LYS A 16 25.03 -18.82 15.69
C LYS A 16 24.84 -17.41 15.12
N ILE A 17 25.66 -17.02 14.14
CA ILE A 17 25.53 -15.71 13.45
C ILE A 17 24.21 -15.66 12.70
N THR A 18 23.88 -16.68 11.92
CA THR A 18 22.60 -16.76 11.19
C THR A 18 21.39 -16.63 12.13
N LEU A 19 21.40 -17.37 13.26
CA LEU A 19 20.32 -17.30 14.25
C LEU A 19 20.17 -15.89 14.88
N ARG A 20 21.29 -15.20 15.12
CA ARG A 20 21.27 -13.81 15.65
C ARG A 20 20.68 -12.85 14.62
N ILE A 21 21.05 -12.99 13.34
CA ILE A 21 20.50 -12.16 12.25
C ILE A 21 18.99 -12.40 12.11
N LEU A 22 18.57 -13.68 12.08
CA LEU A 22 17.15 -14.03 12.00
C LEU A 22 16.36 -13.50 13.21
N GLY A 23 16.93 -13.60 14.41
CA GLY A 23 16.34 -13.05 15.63
C GLY A 23 16.20 -11.52 15.56
N ALA A 24 17.21 -10.81 15.05
CA ALA A 24 17.15 -9.36 14.87
C ALA A 24 16.08 -8.96 13.83
N LEU A 25 16.02 -9.66 12.68
CA LEU A 25 15.00 -9.42 11.66
C LEU A 25 13.59 -9.68 12.19
N LEU A 26 13.40 -10.75 12.96
CA LEU A 26 12.11 -11.03 13.61
C LEU A 26 11.75 -9.94 14.62
N ALA A 27 12.71 -9.47 15.42
CA ALA A 27 12.46 -8.38 16.38
C ALA A 27 12.04 -7.10 15.65
N VAL A 28 12.73 -6.71 14.56
CA VAL A 28 12.35 -5.56 13.73
C VAL A 28 10.94 -5.73 13.15
N PHE A 29 10.63 -6.94 12.63
CA PHE A 29 9.30 -7.24 12.09
C PHE A 29 8.22 -7.10 13.16
N VAL A 30 8.43 -7.68 14.35
CA VAL A 30 7.49 -7.59 15.47
C VAL A 30 7.31 -6.14 15.93
N ILE A 31 8.39 -5.37 16.09
CA ILE A 31 8.32 -3.95 16.46
C ILE A 31 7.47 -3.18 15.44
N GLY A 32 7.69 -3.41 14.15
CA GLY A 32 6.95 -2.74 13.08
C GLY A 32 5.43 -2.96 13.15
N ILE A 33 4.98 -4.15 13.60
CA ILE A 33 3.54 -4.45 13.80
C ILE A 33 2.91 -3.57 14.90
N PHE A 34 3.69 -3.17 15.90
CA PHE A 34 3.19 -2.37 17.03
C PHE A 34 3.33 -0.86 16.83
N ILE A 35 3.91 -0.38 15.73
CA ILE A 35 3.96 1.06 15.44
C ILE A 35 2.53 1.59 15.29
N PRO A 36 2.14 2.64 16.07
CA PRO A 36 0.83 3.25 15.96
C PRO A 36 0.59 3.83 14.55
N GLU A 37 -0.64 3.74 14.09
CA GLU A 37 -1.07 4.31 12.81
C GLU A 37 -1.85 5.60 13.05
N SER A 38 -1.50 6.64 12.32
CA SER A 38 -2.29 7.87 12.19
C SER A 38 -2.57 8.08 10.70
N TYR A 39 -3.83 8.24 10.35
CA TYR A 39 -4.26 8.43 8.97
C TYR A 39 -4.73 9.85 8.74
N ARG A 40 -4.45 10.41 7.56
CA ARG A 40 -5.02 11.65 7.04
C ARG A 40 -5.43 11.46 5.59
N MET A 41 -6.35 12.27 5.13
CA MET A 41 -6.72 12.29 3.72
C MET A 41 -5.52 12.69 2.86
N PRO A 42 -5.18 11.91 1.82
CA PRO A 42 -4.10 12.27 0.89
C PRO A 42 -4.38 13.58 0.15
N TYR A 43 -5.66 13.87 -0.10
CA TYR A 43 -6.18 15.08 -0.74
C TYR A 43 -7.62 15.33 -0.31
N GLY A 44 -8.02 16.59 -0.20
CA GLY A 44 -9.39 16.99 0.05
C GLY A 44 -9.94 16.50 1.40
N THR A 45 -11.19 16.10 1.40
CA THR A 45 -11.93 15.58 2.54
C THR A 45 -12.52 14.20 2.26
N THR A 46 -13.14 13.58 3.24
CA THR A 46 -13.84 12.29 3.06
C THR A 46 -14.95 12.34 2.01
N ASP A 47 -15.48 13.51 1.68
CA ASP A 47 -16.48 13.67 0.60
C ASP A 47 -15.86 13.64 -0.81
N SER A 48 -14.52 13.63 -0.91
CA SER A 48 -13.81 13.62 -2.19
C SER A 48 -13.79 12.25 -2.88
N TYR A 49 -14.37 11.19 -2.27
CA TYR A 49 -14.43 9.85 -2.86
C TYR A 49 -15.75 9.13 -2.51
N ASN A 50 -16.07 8.11 -3.31
CA ASN A 50 -17.20 7.24 -3.02
C ASN A 50 -16.80 6.16 -2.01
N HIS A 51 -17.37 6.21 -0.80
CA HIS A 51 -17.14 5.26 0.29
C HIS A 51 -17.46 3.79 -0.04
N GLN A 52 -18.24 3.54 -1.09
CA GLN A 52 -18.61 2.20 -1.55
C GLN A 52 -17.79 1.73 -2.76
N SER A 53 -16.78 2.51 -3.21
CA SER A 53 -16.00 2.20 -4.40
C SER A 53 -15.01 1.06 -4.20
N PHE A 54 -14.54 0.84 -2.97
CA PHE A 54 -13.64 -0.27 -2.66
C PHE A 54 -14.31 -1.62 -2.95
N TRP A 55 -13.58 -2.47 -3.67
CA TRP A 55 -14.05 -3.79 -4.10
C TRP A 55 -15.28 -3.77 -5.00
N TRP A 56 -15.70 -2.61 -5.50
CA TRP A 56 -16.82 -2.48 -6.41
C TRP A 56 -16.46 -3.03 -7.79
N HIS A 57 -17.46 -3.57 -8.50
CA HIS A 57 -17.30 -4.29 -9.75
C HIS A 57 -18.16 -3.69 -10.89
N PRO A 58 -18.01 -2.42 -11.28
CA PRO A 58 -18.78 -1.89 -12.41
C PRO A 58 -18.11 -2.13 -13.77
N TRP A 59 -16.86 -2.55 -13.77
CA TRP A 59 -16.00 -2.58 -14.96
C TRP A 59 -16.10 -3.88 -15.76
N THR A 60 -17.31 -4.43 -15.93
CA THR A 60 -17.58 -5.54 -16.82
C THR A 60 -17.58 -5.15 -18.31
N ARG A 61 -17.43 -3.87 -18.64
CA ARG A 61 -17.27 -3.43 -20.03
C ARG A 61 -15.80 -3.49 -20.45
N GLY A 62 -15.33 -4.70 -20.80
CA GLY A 62 -14.01 -4.88 -21.42
C GLY A 62 -12.84 -5.02 -20.45
N GLY A 63 -13.03 -4.91 -19.14
CA GLY A 63 -12.03 -5.25 -18.13
C GLY A 63 -12.06 -6.76 -17.82
N ASN A 64 -10.95 -7.30 -17.38
CA ASN A 64 -10.79 -8.71 -16.96
C ASN A 64 -11.57 -9.08 -15.69
N GLY A 65 -12.55 -8.27 -15.27
CA GLY A 65 -13.42 -8.49 -14.13
C GLY A 65 -12.72 -8.40 -12.77
N SER A 66 -11.61 -7.68 -12.66
CA SER A 66 -10.92 -7.43 -11.40
C SER A 66 -11.68 -6.44 -10.53
N PRO A 67 -11.69 -6.61 -9.20
CA PRO A 67 -12.24 -5.64 -8.28
C PRO A 67 -11.46 -4.32 -8.28
N HIS A 68 -12.08 -3.26 -7.82
CA HIS A 68 -11.44 -1.99 -7.52
C HIS A 68 -10.74 -2.08 -6.16
N TYR A 69 -9.41 -2.19 -6.16
CA TYR A 69 -8.63 -2.51 -4.95
C TYR A 69 -8.35 -1.33 -4.02
N GLY A 70 -8.85 -0.15 -4.35
CA GLY A 70 -8.63 1.09 -3.60
C GLY A 70 -9.85 1.99 -3.60
N VAL A 71 -9.60 3.26 -3.39
CA VAL A 71 -10.56 4.35 -3.54
C VAL A 71 -10.00 5.42 -4.47
N ASP A 72 -10.87 6.02 -5.30
CA ASP A 72 -10.50 7.11 -6.18
C ASP A 72 -10.88 8.43 -5.49
N ILE A 73 -9.86 9.19 -5.09
CA ILE A 73 -10.02 10.49 -4.42
C ILE A 73 -9.93 11.58 -5.49
N PHE A 74 -11.07 12.14 -5.84
CA PHE A 74 -11.21 13.11 -6.93
C PHE A 74 -10.78 14.51 -6.52
N GLY A 75 -10.21 15.26 -7.46
CA GLY A 75 -9.78 16.63 -7.23
C GLY A 75 -9.36 17.37 -8.48
N LYS A 76 -8.87 18.58 -8.28
CA LYS A 76 -8.33 19.40 -9.37
C LYS A 76 -6.96 18.85 -9.78
N GLU A 77 -6.75 18.61 -11.07
CA GLU A 77 -5.44 18.20 -11.61
C GLU A 77 -4.36 19.21 -11.22
N GLY A 78 -3.23 18.72 -10.73
CA GLY A 78 -2.11 19.53 -10.25
C GLY A 78 -2.23 19.98 -8.78
N SER A 79 -3.26 19.54 -8.04
CA SER A 79 -3.32 19.75 -6.58
C SER A 79 -2.27 18.90 -5.86
N GLU A 80 -1.77 19.40 -4.74
CA GLU A 80 -0.81 18.69 -3.90
C GLU A 80 -1.42 17.44 -3.27
N VAL A 81 -0.67 16.35 -3.33
CA VAL A 81 -0.99 15.10 -2.66
C VAL A 81 0.01 14.87 -1.53
N LYS A 82 -0.49 14.50 -0.36
CA LYS A 82 0.30 14.19 0.84
C LYS A 82 0.12 12.72 1.23
N PRO A 83 1.06 12.10 1.96
CA PRO A 83 0.87 10.71 2.35
C PRO A 83 -0.23 10.57 3.41
N ALA A 84 -1.05 9.53 3.26
CA ALA A 84 -2.09 9.18 4.24
C ALA A 84 -1.49 8.77 5.59
N VAL A 85 -0.26 8.27 5.60
CA VAL A 85 0.53 7.91 6.79
C VAL A 85 1.97 8.32 6.59
N GLY A 86 2.70 8.57 7.67
CA GLY A 86 4.15 8.71 7.60
C GLY A 86 4.83 7.37 7.30
N GLY A 87 5.98 7.40 6.63
CA GLY A 87 6.70 6.18 6.28
C GLY A 87 7.95 6.41 5.44
N ILE A 88 8.39 5.35 4.77
CA ILE A 88 9.56 5.37 3.88
C ILE A 88 9.08 5.09 2.45
N VAL A 89 9.47 5.94 1.50
CA VAL A 89 9.18 5.74 0.07
C VAL A 89 9.95 4.52 -0.43
N LEU A 90 9.24 3.52 -0.94
CA LEU A 90 9.85 2.33 -1.56
C LEU A 90 9.97 2.48 -3.07
N TYR A 91 9.01 3.19 -3.69
CA TYR A 91 8.95 3.38 -5.12
C TYR A 91 8.41 4.76 -5.47
N SER A 92 8.92 5.36 -6.54
CA SER A 92 8.42 6.60 -7.12
C SER A 92 8.79 6.64 -8.60
N GLY A 93 7.80 6.63 -9.49
CA GLY A 93 8.01 6.64 -10.95
C GLY A 93 6.86 6.07 -11.75
N TRP A 94 7.09 5.79 -13.02
CA TRP A 94 6.12 5.15 -13.92
C TRP A 94 6.01 3.65 -13.64
N PHE A 95 4.83 3.18 -13.27
CA PHE A 95 4.54 1.77 -12.91
C PHE A 95 3.71 1.04 -13.95
N GLY A 96 3.76 1.44 -15.20
CA GLY A 96 3.05 0.82 -16.31
C GLY A 96 1.72 1.50 -16.65
N ASP A 97 1.07 0.99 -17.70
CA ASP A 97 -0.06 1.66 -18.36
C ASP A 97 -1.35 1.69 -17.53
N VAL A 98 -1.46 0.85 -16.50
CA VAL A 98 -2.62 0.87 -15.59
C VAL A 98 -2.43 1.95 -14.54
N SER A 99 -1.36 1.89 -13.77
CA SER A 99 -1.12 2.76 -12.61
C SER A 99 -0.60 4.16 -12.98
N GLY A 100 0.07 4.29 -14.15
CA GLY A 100 0.74 5.54 -14.53
C GLY A 100 1.91 5.88 -13.59
N ASN A 101 2.06 7.16 -13.26
CA ASN A 101 2.98 7.57 -12.20
C ASN A 101 2.45 7.13 -10.85
N MET A 102 3.29 6.44 -10.09
CA MET A 102 2.94 5.82 -8.81
C MET A 102 3.99 6.12 -7.75
N ILE A 103 3.53 6.25 -6.52
CA ILE A 103 4.35 6.33 -5.32
C ILE A 103 3.90 5.22 -4.37
N ILE A 104 4.86 4.49 -3.79
CA ILE A 104 4.61 3.48 -2.75
C ILE A 104 5.33 3.91 -1.48
N VAL A 105 4.59 4.07 -0.39
CA VAL A 105 5.12 4.38 0.95
C VAL A 105 4.93 3.17 1.84
N LEU A 106 6.02 2.69 2.46
CA LEU A 106 5.97 1.70 3.53
C LEU A 106 5.66 2.42 4.84
N GLY A 107 4.46 2.21 5.32
CA GLY A 107 3.96 2.77 6.57
C GLY A 107 4.06 1.81 7.77
N PRO A 108 3.47 2.19 8.91
CA PRO A 108 3.35 1.35 10.09
C PRO A 108 2.69 0.01 9.78
N LYS A 109 2.99 -1.01 10.62
CA LYS A 109 2.49 -2.38 10.49
C LYS A 109 2.82 -3.04 9.15
N TRP A 110 3.89 -2.56 8.50
CA TRP A 110 4.40 -3.05 7.22
C TRP A 110 3.41 -2.88 6.06
N LYS A 111 2.44 -1.97 6.20
CA LYS A 111 1.48 -1.69 5.14
C LYS A 111 2.11 -0.84 4.03
N LEU A 112 1.77 -1.16 2.80
CA LEU A 112 2.13 -0.39 1.62
C LEU A 112 0.97 0.53 1.28
N HIS A 113 1.27 1.81 1.14
CA HIS A 113 0.33 2.85 0.75
C HIS A 113 0.69 3.30 -0.66
N GLU A 114 -0.19 3.00 -1.61
CA GLU A 114 0.04 3.20 -3.04
C GLU A 114 -0.80 4.39 -3.51
N TYR A 115 -0.14 5.32 -4.20
CA TYR A 115 -0.74 6.53 -4.78
C TYR A 115 -0.51 6.49 -6.28
N MET A 116 -1.57 6.24 -7.06
CA MET A 116 -1.49 6.05 -8.52
C MET A 116 -2.08 7.24 -9.26
N HIS A 117 -1.85 7.28 -10.57
CA HIS A 117 -2.31 8.28 -11.51
C HIS A 117 -1.74 9.68 -11.27
N MET A 118 -0.63 9.78 -10.51
CA MET A 118 0.01 11.04 -10.20
C MET A 118 0.42 11.78 -11.48
N LYS A 119 0.27 13.12 -11.48
CA LYS A 119 0.78 13.97 -12.56
C LYS A 119 2.29 14.05 -12.51
N GLU A 120 2.82 14.23 -11.31
CA GLU A 120 4.25 14.38 -11.03
C GLU A 120 4.55 13.85 -9.63
N ASN A 121 5.72 13.21 -9.47
CA ASN A 121 6.21 12.69 -8.20
C ASN A 121 7.38 13.55 -7.71
N PHE A 122 7.36 13.97 -6.44
CA PHE A 122 8.38 14.85 -5.84
C PHE A 122 9.32 14.14 -4.88
N VAL A 123 9.07 12.86 -4.62
CA VAL A 123 9.83 12.04 -3.67
C VAL A 123 10.57 10.91 -4.39
N HIS A 124 11.59 10.36 -3.73
CA HIS A 124 12.42 9.27 -4.27
C HIS A 124 12.52 8.09 -3.29
N PRO A 125 12.85 6.88 -3.76
CA PRO A 125 13.04 5.72 -2.89
C PRO A 125 14.06 5.99 -1.78
N GLY A 126 13.75 5.51 -0.56
CA GLY A 126 14.54 5.73 0.66
C GLY A 126 14.22 7.02 1.42
N GLN A 127 13.47 7.95 0.83
CA GLN A 127 13.05 9.18 1.52
C GLN A 127 12.02 8.87 2.61
N VAL A 128 12.21 9.48 3.78
CA VAL A 128 11.21 9.47 4.88
C VAL A 128 10.22 10.60 4.63
N VAL A 129 8.93 10.30 4.72
CA VAL A 129 7.83 11.25 4.51
C VAL A 129 6.88 11.23 5.70
N GLY A 130 6.32 12.39 6.01
CA GLY A 130 5.29 12.58 7.02
C GLY A 130 4.03 13.22 6.41
N HIS A 131 2.99 13.39 7.23
CA HIS A 131 1.69 13.94 6.78
C HIS A 131 1.77 15.32 6.10
N ASP A 132 2.80 16.11 6.39
CA ASP A 132 2.94 17.45 5.82
C ASP A 132 3.84 17.48 4.58
N THR A 133 4.44 16.34 4.20
CA THR A 133 5.28 16.21 3.02
C THR A 133 4.42 16.20 1.75
N VAL A 134 4.63 17.11 0.82
CA VAL A 134 4.02 16.99 -0.52
C VAL A 134 4.77 15.92 -1.30
N ILE A 135 4.11 14.80 -1.60
CA ILE A 135 4.72 13.66 -2.31
C ILE A 135 4.62 13.78 -3.83
N GLY A 136 3.68 14.59 -4.32
CA GLY A 136 3.49 14.81 -5.75
C GLY A 136 2.22 15.59 -6.03
N LEU A 137 1.82 15.59 -7.30
CA LEU A 137 0.63 16.27 -7.78
C LEU A 137 -0.42 15.28 -8.26
N LEU A 138 -1.68 15.54 -7.92
CA LEU A 138 -2.86 14.80 -8.37
C LEU A 138 -2.96 14.88 -9.90
N GLY A 139 -3.20 13.73 -10.55
CA GLY A 139 -3.19 13.65 -11.98
C GLY A 139 -4.23 12.72 -12.56
N LYS A 140 -3.93 12.20 -13.73
CA LYS A 140 -4.74 11.23 -14.48
C LYS A 140 -3.87 10.40 -15.42
N THR A 141 -2.65 10.06 -15.00
CA THR A 141 -1.76 9.22 -15.81
C THR A 141 -2.21 7.75 -15.83
N GLY A 142 -1.64 6.96 -16.72
CA GLY A 142 -2.05 5.58 -16.90
C GLY A 142 -3.46 5.44 -17.49
N ASN A 143 -4.23 4.46 -17.00
CA ASN A 143 -5.59 4.22 -17.48
C ASN A 143 -6.61 5.31 -17.09
N ALA A 144 -6.23 6.21 -16.17
CA ALA A 144 -7.06 7.35 -15.77
C ALA A 144 -7.05 8.52 -16.77
N ALA A 145 -6.33 8.43 -17.90
CA ALA A 145 -6.18 9.53 -18.87
C ALA A 145 -7.50 10.10 -19.41
N LYS A 146 -8.57 9.29 -19.42
CA LYS A 146 -9.90 9.68 -19.92
C LYS A 146 -10.95 9.86 -18.81
N THR A 147 -10.53 9.83 -17.54
CA THR A 147 -11.41 10.05 -16.37
C THR A 147 -11.18 11.42 -15.77
N PRO A 148 -12.05 11.91 -14.87
CA PRO A 148 -11.73 13.04 -14.02
C PRO A 148 -10.43 12.79 -13.24
N ALA A 149 -9.67 13.85 -12.98
CA ALA A 149 -8.41 13.74 -12.24
C ALA A 149 -8.68 13.24 -10.82
N HIS A 150 -7.88 12.25 -10.39
CA HIS A 150 -7.98 11.63 -9.07
C HIS A 150 -6.65 10.97 -8.68
N VAL A 151 -6.46 10.75 -7.41
CA VAL A 151 -5.47 9.79 -6.93
C VAL A 151 -6.19 8.48 -6.58
N HIS A 152 -5.81 7.37 -7.21
CA HIS A 152 -6.21 6.04 -6.78
C HIS A 152 -5.35 5.64 -5.59
N TYR A 153 -5.97 5.49 -4.43
CA TYR A 153 -5.29 5.17 -3.18
C TYR A 153 -5.61 3.75 -2.72
N THR A 154 -4.56 2.96 -2.50
CA THR A 154 -4.65 1.54 -2.09
C THR A 154 -3.85 1.30 -0.82
N ILE A 155 -4.32 0.40 0.04
CA ILE A 155 -3.59 -0.11 1.20
C ILE A 155 -3.38 -1.60 1.03
N VAL A 156 -2.11 -2.02 0.92
CA VAL A 156 -1.73 -3.43 0.79
C VAL A 156 -0.98 -3.86 2.05
N THR A 157 -1.24 -5.07 2.53
CA THR A 157 -0.51 -5.66 3.65
C THR A 157 0.18 -6.96 3.25
N PRO A 158 1.47 -7.18 3.61
CA PRO A 158 2.13 -8.47 3.42
C PRO A 158 1.67 -9.52 4.43
N VAL A 159 1.02 -9.09 5.53
CA VAL A 159 0.46 -9.99 6.55
C VAL A 159 -1.02 -10.21 6.26
N PRO A 160 -1.45 -11.44 5.91
CA PRO A 160 -2.82 -11.70 5.53
C PRO A 160 -3.79 -11.52 6.70
N TYR A 161 -4.87 -10.79 6.48
CA TYR A 161 -5.96 -10.61 7.43
C TYR A 161 -7.06 -11.65 7.14
N PHE A 162 -6.87 -12.88 7.63
CA PHE A 162 -7.71 -14.05 7.31
C PHE A 162 -9.21 -13.83 7.52
N TRP A 163 -9.61 -13.01 8.50
CA TRP A 163 -11.01 -12.67 8.78
C TRP A 163 -11.67 -11.83 7.68
N LEU A 164 -10.89 -11.26 6.74
CA LEU A 164 -11.41 -10.50 5.60
C LEU A 164 -11.80 -11.38 4.41
N TYR A 165 -11.41 -12.67 4.40
CA TYR A 165 -11.66 -13.59 3.27
C TYR A 165 -13.12 -13.60 2.82
N ASN A 166 -14.06 -13.71 3.76
CA ASN A 166 -15.50 -13.75 3.49
C ASN A 166 -16.19 -12.39 3.65
N ARG A 167 -15.43 -11.28 3.89
CA ARG A 167 -16.04 -9.97 4.07
C ARG A 167 -16.70 -9.51 2.77
N THR A 168 -17.91 -9.00 2.88
CA THR A 168 -18.64 -8.37 1.77
C THR A 168 -18.35 -6.88 1.74
N TYR A 169 -18.06 -6.34 0.55
CA TYR A 169 -17.86 -4.92 0.30
C TYR A 169 -18.82 -4.42 -0.79
N GLY A 170 -19.11 -3.13 -0.81
CA GLY A 170 -19.90 -2.49 -1.84
C GLY A 170 -21.31 -3.12 -2.00
N ASN A 171 -21.72 -3.45 -3.23
CA ASN A 171 -23.04 -3.96 -3.55
C ASN A 171 -23.23 -5.48 -3.33
N GLY A 172 -22.30 -6.14 -2.68
CA GLY A 172 -22.39 -7.56 -2.29
C GLY A 172 -22.20 -8.60 -3.41
N LYS A 173 -22.22 -8.23 -4.68
CA LYS A 173 -22.05 -9.15 -5.81
C LYS A 173 -20.58 -9.23 -6.22
N GLN A 174 -19.83 -10.15 -5.63
CA GLN A 174 -18.39 -10.26 -5.90
C GLN A 174 -18.00 -11.68 -6.27
N PRO A 175 -17.19 -11.87 -7.33
CA PRO A 175 -16.70 -13.19 -7.70
C PRO A 175 -15.86 -13.81 -6.59
N ALA A 176 -16.21 -15.00 -6.14
CA ALA A 176 -15.51 -15.72 -5.05
C ALA A 176 -14.03 -15.96 -5.34
N LYS A 177 -13.64 -16.03 -6.64
CA LYS A 177 -12.26 -16.23 -7.08
C LYS A 177 -11.26 -15.17 -6.56
N PHE A 178 -11.75 -13.97 -6.17
CA PHE A 178 -10.91 -12.90 -5.64
C PHE A 178 -10.92 -12.80 -4.11
N ASN A 179 -11.68 -13.65 -3.40
CA ASN A 179 -11.81 -13.55 -1.94
C ASN A 179 -10.46 -13.59 -1.21
N TRP A 180 -9.51 -14.42 -1.68
CA TRP A 180 -8.18 -14.50 -1.08
C TRP A 180 -7.41 -13.17 -1.11
N MET A 181 -7.66 -12.32 -2.12
CA MET A 181 -7.01 -11.00 -2.22
C MET A 181 -7.52 -10.02 -1.16
N LYS A 182 -8.75 -10.21 -0.65
CA LYS A 182 -9.30 -9.37 0.43
C LYS A 182 -8.47 -9.45 1.71
N MET A 183 -7.72 -10.53 1.89
CA MET A 183 -6.82 -10.66 3.04
C MET A 183 -5.61 -9.73 2.96
N PHE A 184 -5.28 -9.25 1.77
CA PHE A 184 -4.10 -8.42 1.49
C PHE A 184 -4.43 -6.99 1.11
N TYR A 185 -5.59 -6.75 0.48
CA TYR A 185 -6.07 -5.41 0.14
C TYR A 185 -7.06 -4.93 1.18
N LEU A 186 -6.69 -3.87 1.90
CA LEU A 186 -7.50 -3.32 2.98
C LEU A 186 -8.36 -2.19 2.43
N ASN A 187 -9.62 -2.10 2.89
CA ASN A 187 -10.50 -1.00 2.50
C ASN A 187 -9.99 0.33 3.05
N PRO A 188 -9.53 1.28 2.22
CA PRO A 188 -9.03 2.57 2.71
C PRO A 188 -10.08 3.36 3.50
N ASP A 189 -11.36 3.19 3.21
CA ASP A 189 -12.46 3.84 3.91
C ASP A 189 -12.52 3.47 5.41
N ASP A 190 -12.16 2.25 5.78
CA ASP A 190 -12.10 1.79 7.18
C ASP A 190 -11.04 2.57 8.00
N TYR A 191 -10.11 3.27 7.33
CA TYR A 191 -8.98 4.00 7.92
C TYR A 191 -9.14 5.51 7.80
N LEU A 192 -9.49 6.01 6.62
CA LEU A 192 -9.59 7.45 6.33
C LEU A 192 -10.73 8.14 7.08
N ARG A 193 -11.85 7.43 7.33
CA ARG A 193 -12.99 7.98 8.11
C ARG A 193 -12.73 8.08 9.61
N LYS A 194 -11.64 7.52 10.13
CA LYS A 194 -11.29 7.60 11.55
C LYS A 194 -10.55 8.89 11.90
N GLU A 195 -10.30 9.73 10.93
CA GLU A 195 -9.76 11.07 11.15
C GLU A 195 -10.80 11.92 11.91
N LYS A 196 -10.57 12.09 13.23
CA LYS A 196 -11.31 13.00 14.11
C LYS A 196 -10.37 14.02 14.70
#